data_54bb9bca10b61f773baf85703a724825
#
_entry.id   54bb9bca10b61f773baf85703a724825
#
_cell.length_a   1.000
_cell.length_b   1.000
_cell.length_c   1.000
_cell.angle_alpha   90.00
_cell.angle_beta   90.00
_cell.angle_gamma   90.00
#
_symmetry.space_group_name_H-M   'P 1'
#
loop_
_entity.id
_entity.type
_entity.pdbx_description
1 polymer ?
#
loop_
_entity_poly.entity_id
_entity_poly.type
_entity_poly.pdbx_seq_one_letter_code
_entity_poly.pdbx_strand_id
1 'polypeptide(L)'
;SKDGRMNQEILNEVIGQDYAKIQQDIEVFLKNSVSQNKADGVIFGLSGGIDSTVVAYLAAKIFGKRALALVMPDSTVSPSNETSDALKVVGELELDYKLIDIDVIHKVYSNHLEPDERALGNLRARIRANIIYYYANLKNFLVLGTSDKSEYSIGYFTKFGDGSADLLPISKLYKTQLREFAKMLGVPTNIITKKSSPNLWKEHIAEDELGITFEEIDSILYCLEK
;
A
#
# COMPACT_ATOMS: atom_id res chain seq x y z
N SER A 1 -14.50 23.87 -20.08
CA SER A 1 -14.17 23.41 -21.44
C SER A 1 -14.83 22.07 -21.70
N LYS A 2 -15.08 21.71 -22.96
CA LYS A 2 -15.64 20.38 -23.31
C LYS A 2 -14.73 19.25 -22.81
N ASP A 3 -13.43 19.45 -22.88
CA ASP A 3 -12.44 18.46 -22.40
C ASP A 3 -12.52 18.23 -20.89
N GLY A 4 -12.75 19.28 -20.10
CA GLY A 4 -12.92 19.13 -18.66
C GLY A 4 -14.20 18.38 -18.26
N ARG A 5 -15.28 18.50 -19.02
CA ARG A 5 -16.52 17.73 -18.77
C ARG A 5 -16.35 16.27 -19.13
N MET A 6 -15.72 15.96 -20.26
CA MET A 6 -15.48 14.60 -20.72
C MET A 6 -14.57 13.84 -19.74
N ASN A 7 -13.51 14.50 -19.24
CA ASN A 7 -12.64 13.91 -18.22
C ASN A 7 -13.38 13.62 -16.92
N GLN A 8 -14.28 14.52 -16.49
CA GLN A 8 -15.09 14.30 -15.28
C GLN A 8 -16.12 13.17 -15.47
N GLU A 9 -16.72 13.04 -16.63
CA GLU A 9 -17.64 11.93 -16.93
C GLU A 9 -16.93 10.59 -16.90
N ILE A 10 -15.73 10.49 -17.49
CA ILE A 10 -14.91 9.26 -17.43
C ILE A 10 -14.54 8.93 -16.00
N LEU A 11 -14.08 9.89 -15.22
CA LEU A 11 -13.72 9.68 -13.82
C LEU A 11 -14.92 9.22 -13.00
N ASN A 12 -16.10 9.78 -13.22
CA ASN A 12 -17.33 9.34 -12.56
C ASN A 12 -17.68 7.89 -12.89
N GLU A 13 -17.45 7.42 -14.12
CA GLU A 13 -17.60 6.01 -14.47
C GLU A 13 -16.57 5.13 -13.74
N VAL A 14 -15.32 5.57 -13.66
CA VAL A 14 -14.25 4.85 -12.98
C VAL A 14 -14.59 4.60 -11.51
N ILE A 15 -15.04 5.64 -10.81
CA ILE A 15 -15.33 5.56 -9.36
C ILE A 15 -16.71 5.01 -9.04
N GLY A 16 -17.61 4.92 -10.00
CA GLY A 16 -18.99 4.45 -9.84
C GLY A 16 -19.07 2.92 -9.72
N GLN A 17 -18.55 2.34 -8.65
CA GLN A 17 -18.50 0.91 -8.39
C GLN A 17 -19.33 0.51 -7.17
N ASP A 18 -19.69 -0.78 -7.10
CA ASP A 18 -20.30 -1.40 -5.91
C ASP A 18 -19.18 -1.83 -4.93
N TYR A 19 -18.78 -0.92 -4.04
CA TYR A 19 -17.69 -1.16 -3.11
C TYR A 19 -18.03 -2.18 -2.01
N ALA A 20 -19.30 -2.34 -1.67
CA ALA A 20 -19.74 -3.40 -0.75
C ALA A 20 -19.50 -4.78 -1.35
N LYS A 21 -19.80 -4.94 -2.64
CA LYS A 21 -19.53 -6.19 -3.37
C LYS A 21 -18.04 -6.44 -3.53
N ILE A 22 -17.26 -5.39 -3.86
CA ILE A 22 -15.80 -5.47 -3.97
C ILE A 22 -15.20 -5.93 -2.64
N GLN A 23 -15.66 -5.38 -1.52
CA GLN A 23 -15.22 -5.82 -0.18
C GLN A 23 -15.50 -7.30 0.05
N GLN A 24 -16.72 -7.77 -0.26
CA GLN A 24 -17.07 -9.18 -0.13
C GLN A 24 -16.15 -10.08 -0.96
N ASP A 25 -15.91 -9.72 -2.21
CA ASP A 25 -15.07 -10.50 -3.12
C ASP A 25 -13.61 -10.58 -2.59
N ILE A 26 -13.08 -9.49 -2.07
CA ILE A 26 -11.75 -9.46 -1.46
C ILE A 26 -11.71 -10.34 -0.20
N GLU A 27 -12.72 -10.23 0.68
CA GLU A 27 -12.79 -11.02 1.90
C GLU A 27 -12.83 -12.54 1.60
N VAL A 28 -13.61 -12.95 0.64
CA VAL A 28 -13.69 -14.35 0.20
C VAL A 28 -12.34 -14.82 -0.36
N PHE A 29 -11.74 -14.02 -1.21
CA PHE A 29 -10.42 -14.29 -1.78
C PHE A 29 -9.35 -14.49 -0.70
N LEU A 30 -9.26 -13.59 0.26
CA LEU A 30 -8.27 -13.65 1.34
C LEU A 30 -8.50 -14.86 2.26
N LYS A 31 -9.72 -15.10 2.68
CA LYS A 31 -10.06 -16.27 3.52
C LYS A 31 -9.71 -17.59 2.83
N ASN A 32 -10.09 -17.73 1.57
CA ASN A 32 -9.82 -18.94 0.80
C ASN A 32 -8.32 -19.14 0.58
N SER A 33 -7.59 -18.07 0.26
CA SER A 33 -6.14 -18.14 0.04
C SER A 33 -5.38 -18.58 1.28
N VAL A 34 -5.70 -18.02 2.45
CA VAL A 34 -5.08 -18.40 3.72
C VAL A 34 -5.38 -19.85 4.06
N SER A 35 -6.64 -20.29 3.89
CA SER A 35 -7.05 -21.68 4.15
C SER A 35 -6.37 -22.66 3.21
N GLN A 36 -6.39 -22.41 1.91
CA GLN A 36 -5.81 -23.30 0.90
C GLN A 36 -4.29 -23.47 1.07
N ASN A 37 -3.61 -22.42 1.47
CA ASN A 37 -2.15 -22.46 1.72
C ASN A 37 -1.79 -22.94 3.13
N LYS A 38 -2.78 -23.31 3.95
CA LYS A 38 -2.58 -23.73 5.34
C LYS A 38 -1.75 -22.73 6.14
N ALA A 39 -1.94 -21.46 5.85
CA ALA A 39 -1.28 -20.37 6.57
C ALA A 39 -2.04 -20.05 7.86
N ASP A 40 -1.31 -19.53 8.85
CA ASP A 40 -1.88 -19.22 10.17
C ASP A 40 -2.41 -17.78 10.25
N GLY A 41 -2.10 -16.95 9.28
CA GLY A 41 -2.54 -15.56 9.21
C GLY A 41 -1.89 -14.79 8.08
N VAL A 42 -1.91 -13.46 8.19
CA VAL A 42 -1.40 -12.53 7.19
C VAL A 42 -0.47 -11.48 7.81
N ILE A 43 0.45 -10.97 7.00
CA ILE A 43 1.38 -9.91 7.40
C ILE A 43 1.51 -8.89 6.26
N PHE A 44 1.66 -7.64 6.62
CA PHE A 44 1.79 -6.54 5.65
C PHE A 44 2.57 -5.37 6.24
N GLY A 45 3.14 -4.55 5.37
CA GLY A 45 3.73 -3.27 5.74
C GLY A 45 2.63 -2.21 5.89
N LEU A 46 2.70 -1.40 6.93
CA LEU A 46 1.79 -0.28 7.20
C LEU A 46 2.60 1.01 7.25
N SER A 47 2.46 1.84 6.24
CA SER A 47 3.26 3.07 6.08
C SER A 47 2.56 4.34 6.59
N GLY A 48 1.26 4.29 6.82
CA GLY A 48 0.43 5.47 7.07
C GLY A 48 -0.20 6.08 5.81
N GLY A 49 0.13 5.56 4.61
CA GLY A 49 -0.55 5.90 3.37
C GLY A 49 -1.88 5.16 3.19
N ILE A 50 -2.67 5.61 2.21
CA ILE A 50 -4.02 5.07 1.98
C ILE A 50 -4.01 3.58 1.61
N ASP A 51 -3.09 3.15 0.74
CA ASP A 51 -3.07 1.77 0.22
C ASP A 51 -2.86 0.76 1.35
N SER A 52 -1.82 0.95 2.14
CA SER A 52 -1.52 0.08 3.27
C SER A 52 -2.58 0.16 4.37
N THR A 53 -3.20 1.31 4.54
CA THR A 53 -4.29 1.48 5.53
C THR A 53 -5.54 0.70 5.11
N VAL A 54 -5.92 0.72 3.84
CA VAL A 54 -7.05 -0.10 3.34
C VAL A 54 -6.77 -1.58 3.55
N VAL A 55 -5.56 -2.04 3.26
CA VAL A 55 -5.15 -3.43 3.52
C VAL A 55 -5.25 -3.76 5.02
N ALA A 56 -4.83 -2.84 5.90
CA ALA A 56 -4.94 -3.01 7.35
C ALA A 56 -6.39 -3.16 7.81
N TYR A 57 -7.32 -2.34 7.31
CA TYR A 57 -8.75 -2.43 7.62
C TYR A 57 -9.33 -3.78 7.21
N LEU A 58 -9.03 -4.25 6.00
CA LEU A 58 -9.46 -5.55 5.51
C LEU A 58 -8.87 -6.69 6.37
N ALA A 59 -7.57 -6.68 6.62
CA ALA A 59 -6.88 -7.70 7.39
C ALA A 59 -7.38 -7.79 8.83
N ALA A 60 -7.58 -6.65 9.49
CA ALA A 60 -8.11 -6.59 10.85
C ALA A 60 -9.52 -7.20 10.94
N LYS A 61 -10.40 -6.84 10.00
CA LYS A 61 -11.76 -7.36 9.95
C LYS A 61 -11.80 -8.88 9.76
N ILE A 62 -10.97 -9.40 8.85
CA ILE A 62 -11.02 -10.81 8.45
C ILE A 62 -10.26 -11.71 9.43
N PHE A 63 -9.08 -11.29 9.87
CA PHE A 63 -8.13 -12.14 10.58
C PHE A 63 -7.92 -11.77 12.06
N GLY A 64 -8.31 -10.54 12.46
CA GLY A 64 -8.15 -10.10 13.85
C GLY A 64 -6.70 -10.25 14.34
N LYS A 65 -6.48 -11.02 15.39
CA LYS A 65 -5.16 -11.29 15.97
C LYS A 65 -4.24 -12.17 15.09
N ARG A 66 -4.76 -12.70 14.02
CA ARG A 66 -3.97 -13.41 12.98
C ARG A 66 -3.51 -12.48 11.86
N ALA A 67 -3.58 -11.17 12.06
CA ALA A 67 -3.01 -10.15 11.20
C ALA A 67 -1.90 -9.41 11.93
N LEU A 68 -0.73 -9.30 11.30
CA LEU A 68 0.43 -8.59 11.85
C LEU A 68 0.79 -7.41 10.94
N ALA A 69 0.78 -6.21 11.49
CA ALA A 69 1.25 -5.01 10.79
C ALA A 69 2.72 -4.72 11.13
N LEU A 70 3.53 -4.43 10.11
CA LEU A 70 4.88 -3.94 10.30
C LEU A 70 4.96 -2.47 9.93
N VAL A 71 5.28 -1.63 10.90
CA VAL A 71 5.53 -0.20 10.73
C VAL A 71 7.05 -0.02 10.67
N MET A 72 7.56 0.30 9.48
CA MET A 72 9.01 0.29 9.22
C MET A 72 9.47 1.63 8.62
N PRO A 73 9.45 2.72 9.41
CA PRO A 73 9.98 3.99 8.94
C PRO A 73 11.49 3.91 8.75
N ASP A 74 12.00 4.74 7.84
CA ASP A 74 13.37 5.22 7.90
C ASP A 74 13.31 6.64 8.45
N SER A 75 13.72 6.84 9.69
CA SER A 75 13.60 8.12 10.39
C SER A 75 14.38 9.27 9.71
N THR A 76 15.27 8.96 8.78
CA THR A 76 16.03 9.95 8.00
C THR A 76 15.26 10.49 6.80
N VAL A 77 14.23 9.77 6.31
CA VAL A 77 13.45 10.15 5.11
C VAL A 77 11.95 10.11 5.30
N SER A 78 11.43 9.24 6.17
CA SER A 78 9.99 9.09 6.40
C SER A 78 9.44 10.25 7.22
N PRO A 79 8.33 10.90 6.78
CA PRO A 79 7.68 11.93 7.59
C PRO A 79 7.15 11.34 8.91
N SER A 80 7.40 12.04 10.02
CA SER A 80 6.96 11.59 11.36
C SER A 80 5.43 11.46 11.49
N ASN A 81 4.68 12.30 10.78
CA ASN A 81 3.22 12.25 10.76
C ASN A 81 2.70 10.96 10.11
N GLU A 82 3.37 10.40 9.12
CA GLU A 82 2.96 9.12 8.52
C GLU A 82 3.15 7.95 9.48
N THR A 83 4.26 7.89 10.18
CA THR A 83 4.48 6.91 11.24
C THR A 83 3.44 7.04 12.35
N SER A 84 3.14 8.28 12.76
CA SER A 84 2.09 8.55 13.74
C SER A 84 0.72 8.10 13.25
N ASP A 85 0.37 8.35 11.98
CA ASP A 85 -0.89 7.90 11.39
C ASP A 85 -0.98 6.37 11.34
N ALA A 86 0.10 5.69 10.98
CA ALA A 86 0.17 4.23 11.00
C ALA A 86 -0.08 3.66 12.41
N LEU A 87 0.53 4.24 13.43
CA LEU A 87 0.34 3.80 14.82
C LEU A 87 -1.07 4.06 15.34
N LYS A 88 -1.72 5.16 14.91
CA LYS A 88 -3.14 5.41 15.22
C LYS A 88 -4.04 4.35 14.60
N VAL A 89 -3.80 3.99 13.33
CA VAL A 89 -4.55 2.92 12.66
C VAL A 89 -4.39 1.59 13.40
N VAL A 90 -3.19 1.25 13.82
CA VAL A 90 -2.92 0.07 14.64
C VAL A 90 -3.77 0.06 15.92
N GLY A 91 -3.81 1.19 16.63
CA GLY A 91 -4.60 1.32 17.85
C GLY A 91 -6.10 1.22 17.60
N GLU A 92 -6.62 1.90 16.59
CA GLU A 92 -8.05 1.89 16.24
C GLU A 92 -8.54 0.50 15.80
N LEU A 93 -7.70 -0.25 15.09
CA LEU A 93 -8.02 -1.58 14.59
C LEU A 93 -7.61 -2.71 15.56
N GLU A 94 -7.00 -2.37 16.69
CA GLU A 94 -6.49 -3.33 17.67
C GLU A 94 -5.57 -4.41 17.05
N LEU A 95 -4.77 -4.01 16.06
CA LEU A 95 -3.83 -4.89 15.37
C LEU A 95 -2.60 -5.21 16.23
N ASP A 96 -2.13 -6.44 16.14
CA ASP A 96 -0.77 -6.76 16.54
C ASP A 96 0.19 -6.09 15.55
N TYR A 97 1.29 -5.54 16.06
CA TYR A 97 2.24 -4.81 15.22
C TYR A 97 3.68 -4.90 15.72
N LYS A 98 4.60 -4.54 14.85
CA LYS A 98 5.99 -4.25 15.21
C LYS A 98 6.39 -2.91 14.60
N LEU A 99 7.10 -2.12 15.38
CA LEU A 99 7.72 -0.87 14.92
C LEU A 99 9.22 -1.10 14.79
N ILE A 100 9.73 -0.97 13.58
CA ILE A 100 11.15 -1.21 13.26
C ILE A 100 11.65 -0.04 12.41
N ASP A 101 12.47 0.82 13.00
CA ASP A 101 13.17 1.84 12.21
C ASP A 101 14.30 1.17 11.42
N ILE A 102 14.28 1.34 10.11
CA ILE A 102 15.26 0.71 9.22
C ILE A 102 16.50 1.57 8.94
N ASP A 103 16.61 2.75 9.53
CA ASP A 103 17.68 3.71 9.27
C ASP A 103 19.08 3.10 9.45
N VAL A 104 19.30 2.43 10.56
CA VAL A 104 20.58 1.75 10.89
C VAL A 104 20.87 0.63 9.90
N ILE A 105 19.87 -0.17 9.55
CA ILE A 105 20.02 -1.27 8.59
C ILE A 105 20.39 -0.70 7.21
N HIS A 106 19.67 0.30 6.75
CA HIS A 106 19.94 0.96 5.48
C HIS A 106 21.33 1.61 5.47
N LYS A 107 21.73 2.25 6.57
CA LYS A 107 23.05 2.86 6.72
C LYS A 107 24.20 1.85 6.62
N VAL A 108 24.03 0.68 7.21
CA VAL A 108 25.03 -0.41 7.08
C VAL A 108 25.23 -0.79 5.63
N TYR A 109 24.15 -1.00 4.88
CA TYR A 109 24.26 -1.26 3.44
C TYR A 109 24.92 -0.10 2.68
N SER A 110 24.43 1.12 2.88
CA SER A 110 24.90 2.30 2.13
C SER A 110 26.36 2.63 2.34
N ASN A 111 26.93 2.27 3.49
CA ASN A 111 28.36 2.44 3.76
C ASN A 111 29.27 1.58 2.87
N HIS A 112 28.70 0.56 2.22
CA HIS A 112 29.43 -0.36 1.34
C HIS A 112 29.05 -0.21 -0.14
N LEU A 113 28.20 0.75 -0.46
CA LEU A 113 27.64 0.93 -1.81
C LEU A 113 27.96 2.34 -2.35
N GLU A 114 28.00 2.46 -3.64
CA GLU A 114 28.13 3.76 -4.31
C GLU A 114 26.87 4.62 -4.07
N PRO A 115 27.02 5.94 -3.85
CA PRO A 115 25.89 6.80 -3.57
C PRO A 115 25.06 7.07 -4.83
N ASP A 116 23.80 6.64 -4.80
CA ASP A 116 22.78 6.97 -5.79
C ASP A 116 21.42 7.02 -5.09
N GLU A 117 20.74 8.15 -5.17
CA GLU A 117 19.49 8.38 -4.44
C GLU A 117 18.39 7.36 -4.80
N ARG A 118 18.23 7.09 -6.09
CA ARG A 118 17.20 6.15 -6.56
C ARG A 118 17.52 4.71 -6.15
N ALA A 119 18.76 4.28 -6.34
CA ALA A 119 19.20 2.93 -5.98
C ALA A 119 19.11 2.71 -4.47
N LEU A 120 19.55 3.67 -3.66
CA LEU A 120 19.43 3.63 -2.20
C LEU A 120 17.96 3.72 -1.73
N GLY A 121 17.13 4.45 -2.44
CA GLY A 121 15.68 4.47 -2.21
C GLY A 121 15.04 3.10 -2.43
N ASN A 122 15.30 2.46 -3.57
CA ASN A 122 14.83 1.11 -3.85
C ASN A 122 15.36 0.08 -2.85
N LEU A 123 16.58 0.28 -2.34
CA LEU A 123 17.13 -0.57 -1.28
C LEU A 123 16.27 -0.51 -0.02
N ARG A 124 15.73 0.67 0.37
CA ARG A 124 14.80 0.76 1.52
C ARG A 124 13.59 -0.14 1.34
N ALA A 125 12.97 -0.13 0.18
CA ALA A 125 11.83 -0.99 -0.12
C ALA A 125 12.19 -2.48 -0.02
N ARG A 126 13.38 -2.88 -0.47
CA ARG A 126 13.86 -4.27 -0.39
C ARG A 126 14.21 -4.70 1.03
N ILE A 127 14.77 -3.82 1.83
CA ILE A 127 15.00 -4.07 3.26
C ILE A 127 13.66 -4.36 3.96
N ARG A 128 12.64 -3.53 3.71
CA ARG A 128 11.30 -3.76 4.26
C ARG A 128 10.73 -5.10 3.84
N ALA A 129 10.86 -5.47 2.56
CA ALA A 129 10.42 -6.77 2.06
C ALA A 129 11.13 -7.93 2.76
N ASN A 130 12.43 -7.85 2.97
CA ASN A 130 13.20 -8.86 3.70
C ASN A 130 12.67 -9.06 5.12
N ILE A 131 12.37 -7.98 5.83
CA ILE A 131 11.83 -8.03 7.19
C ILE A 131 10.43 -8.67 7.20
N ILE A 132 9.57 -8.28 6.26
CA ILE A 132 8.22 -8.84 6.12
C ILE A 132 8.30 -10.36 5.92
N TYR A 133 9.10 -10.84 4.98
CA TYR A 133 9.24 -12.27 4.70
C TYR A 133 9.93 -13.04 5.82
N TYR A 134 10.81 -12.42 6.58
CA TYR A 134 11.35 -13.04 7.80
C TYR A 134 10.22 -13.39 8.78
N TYR A 135 9.35 -12.43 9.09
CA TYR A 135 8.23 -12.67 9.99
C TYR A 135 7.15 -13.57 9.38
N ALA A 136 6.93 -13.49 8.07
CA ALA A 136 6.04 -14.41 7.37
C ALA A 136 6.48 -15.86 7.55
N ASN A 137 7.76 -16.15 7.39
CA ASN A 137 8.32 -17.48 7.62
C ASN A 137 8.21 -17.89 9.09
N LEU A 138 8.56 -17.00 10.01
CA LEU A 138 8.53 -17.27 11.44
C LEU A 138 7.13 -17.65 11.94
N LYS A 139 6.09 -17.02 11.38
CA LYS A 139 4.71 -17.17 11.83
C LYS A 139 3.83 -18.05 10.91
N ASN A 140 4.36 -18.55 9.82
CA ASN A 140 3.56 -19.18 8.76
C ASN A 140 2.43 -18.28 8.25
N PHE A 141 2.73 -17.02 7.99
CA PHE A 141 1.80 -16.02 7.49
C PHE A 141 2.01 -15.77 6.00
N LEU A 142 0.93 -15.42 5.28
CA LEU A 142 1.02 -14.94 3.90
C LEU A 142 1.24 -13.43 3.89
N VAL A 143 2.10 -12.98 2.98
CA VAL A 143 2.39 -11.55 2.78
C VAL A 143 1.31 -10.93 1.91
N LEU A 144 0.62 -9.92 2.44
CA LEU A 144 -0.27 -9.06 1.67
C LEU A 144 0.50 -7.87 1.10
N GLY A 145 0.50 -7.74 -0.22
CA GLY A 145 1.01 -6.55 -0.89
C GLY A 145 0.00 -5.41 -0.83
N THR A 146 0.49 -4.20 -0.96
CA THR A 146 -0.30 -2.98 -0.86
C THR A 146 -0.34 -2.17 -2.17
N SER A 147 0.06 -2.75 -3.29
CA SER A 147 0.00 -2.12 -4.60
C SER A 147 -1.43 -2.10 -5.13
N ASP A 148 -1.88 -0.93 -5.57
CA ASP A 148 -3.15 -0.77 -6.27
C ASP A 148 -3.01 -0.98 -7.79
N LYS A 149 -4.14 -0.95 -8.50
CA LYS A 149 -4.16 -1.19 -9.95
C LYS A 149 -3.42 -0.11 -10.72
N SER A 150 -3.50 1.15 -10.31
CA SER A 150 -2.84 2.27 -10.97
C SER A 150 -1.33 2.11 -10.95
N GLU A 151 -0.77 1.85 -9.76
CA GLU A 151 0.67 1.63 -9.56
C GLU A 151 1.15 0.38 -10.30
N TYR A 152 0.42 -0.72 -10.16
CA TYR A 152 0.80 -1.98 -10.78
C TYR A 152 0.77 -1.91 -12.31
N SER A 153 -0.25 -1.25 -12.88
CA SER A 153 -0.42 -1.12 -14.34
C SER A 153 0.69 -0.31 -15.02
N ILE A 154 1.25 0.68 -14.34
CA ILE A 154 2.34 1.52 -14.86
C ILE A 154 3.73 1.09 -14.39
N GLY A 155 3.82 0.01 -13.60
CA GLY A 155 5.08 -0.47 -13.04
C GLY A 155 5.68 0.43 -11.96
N TYR A 156 4.85 1.20 -11.27
CA TYR A 156 5.29 2.10 -10.20
C TYR A 156 5.39 1.39 -8.85
N PHE A 157 6.41 0.58 -8.73
CA PHE A 157 6.81 -0.13 -7.51
C PHE A 157 8.27 -0.54 -7.59
N THR A 158 8.87 -0.82 -6.47
CA THR A 158 10.22 -1.40 -6.43
C THR A 158 10.15 -2.90 -6.63
N LYS A 159 10.76 -3.39 -7.71
CA LYS A 159 10.87 -4.81 -8.03
C LYS A 159 11.59 -5.55 -6.89
N PHE A 160 10.97 -6.62 -6.39
CA PHE A 160 11.42 -7.38 -5.22
C PHE A 160 11.48 -6.57 -3.91
N GLY A 161 10.86 -5.41 -3.89
CA GLY A 161 10.64 -4.60 -2.70
C GLY A 161 9.15 -4.59 -2.34
N ASP A 162 8.51 -3.45 -2.40
CA ASP A 162 7.06 -3.31 -2.20
C ASP A 162 6.21 -4.02 -3.26
N GLY A 163 6.80 -4.38 -4.42
CA GLY A 163 6.18 -5.28 -5.39
C GLY A 163 6.16 -6.76 -4.97
N SER A 164 6.87 -7.14 -3.91
CA SER A 164 6.91 -8.52 -3.40
C SER A 164 5.69 -8.81 -2.54
N ALA A 165 4.94 -9.85 -2.89
CA ALA A 165 3.78 -10.29 -2.11
C ALA A 165 3.38 -11.72 -2.47
N ASP A 166 2.67 -12.37 -1.54
CA ASP A 166 2.00 -13.64 -1.82
C ASP A 166 0.59 -13.38 -2.39
N LEU A 167 -0.09 -12.34 -1.88
CA LEU A 167 -1.43 -11.92 -2.29
C LEU A 167 -1.48 -10.41 -2.50
N LEU A 168 -2.29 -9.96 -3.46
CA LEU A 168 -2.49 -8.56 -3.80
C LEU A 168 -3.98 -8.18 -3.65
N PRO A 169 -4.46 -7.89 -2.43
CA PRO A 169 -5.87 -7.72 -2.17
C PRO A 169 -6.53 -6.52 -2.84
N ILE A 170 -5.76 -5.47 -3.16
CA ILE A 170 -6.29 -4.23 -3.76
C ILE A 170 -5.80 -3.98 -5.20
N SER A 171 -5.18 -4.97 -5.83
CA SER A 171 -4.61 -4.82 -7.18
C SER A 171 -5.63 -4.64 -8.30
N LYS A 172 -6.92 -4.85 -8.04
CA LYS A 172 -8.00 -4.60 -8.99
C LYS A 172 -8.63 -3.21 -8.86
N LEU A 173 -8.23 -2.44 -7.87
CA LEU A 173 -8.74 -1.10 -7.61
C LEU A 173 -7.76 -0.04 -8.10
N TYR A 174 -8.21 0.85 -8.98
CA TYR A 174 -7.49 2.09 -9.28
C TYR A 174 -7.38 2.96 -8.02
N LYS A 175 -6.37 3.82 -7.95
CA LYS A 175 -6.17 4.75 -6.82
C LYS A 175 -7.44 5.58 -6.53
N THR A 176 -8.10 6.09 -7.55
CA THR A 176 -9.32 6.87 -7.39
C THR A 176 -10.49 6.05 -6.84
N GLN A 177 -10.60 4.80 -7.24
CA GLN A 177 -11.54 3.83 -6.67
C GLN A 177 -11.18 3.47 -5.23
N LEU A 178 -9.90 3.28 -4.95
CA LEU A 178 -9.40 2.97 -3.60
C LEU A 178 -9.75 4.07 -2.60
N ARG A 179 -9.68 5.34 -3.02
CA ARG A 179 -10.11 6.48 -2.19
C ARG A 179 -11.59 6.39 -1.80
N GLU A 180 -12.46 6.04 -2.74
CA GLU A 180 -13.90 5.83 -2.47
C GLU A 180 -14.13 4.61 -1.58
N PHE A 181 -13.42 3.52 -1.84
CA PHE A 181 -13.48 2.32 -1.01
C PHE A 181 -13.02 2.60 0.43
N ALA A 182 -11.94 3.36 0.60
CA ALA A 182 -11.44 3.78 1.91
C ALA A 182 -12.47 4.59 2.70
N LYS A 183 -13.22 5.50 2.03
CA LYS A 183 -14.32 6.24 2.67
C LYS A 183 -15.40 5.30 3.21
N MET A 184 -15.81 4.31 2.43
CA MET A 184 -16.80 3.31 2.85
C MET A 184 -16.31 2.48 4.03
N LEU A 185 -15.03 2.14 4.07
CA LEU A 185 -14.42 1.38 5.17
C LEU A 185 -14.26 2.20 6.46
N GLY A 186 -14.38 3.52 6.39
CA GLY A 186 -14.19 4.40 7.54
C GLY A 186 -12.74 4.83 7.79
N VAL A 187 -11.88 4.75 6.78
CA VAL A 187 -10.51 5.25 6.86
C VAL A 187 -10.52 6.76 7.14
N PRO A 188 -9.67 7.27 8.05
CA PRO A 188 -9.62 8.70 8.36
C PRO A 188 -9.36 9.58 7.14
N THR A 189 -10.08 10.70 7.04
CA THR A 189 -10.03 11.63 5.90
C THR A 189 -8.62 12.15 5.64
N ASN A 190 -7.83 12.43 6.68
CA ASN A 190 -6.45 12.90 6.53
C ASN A 190 -5.55 11.88 5.82
N ILE A 191 -5.82 10.59 5.96
CA ILE A 191 -5.10 9.53 5.24
C ILE A 191 -5.58 9.46 3.78
N ILE A 192 -6.90 9.55 3.54
CA ILE A 192 -7.49 9.49 2.19
C ILE A 192 -7.01 10.66 1.32
N THR A 193 -6.93 11.86 1.88
CA THR A 193 -6.59 13.09 1.15
C THR A 193 -5.09 13.39 1.06
N LYS A 194 -4.27 12.66 1.80
CA LYS A 194 -2.82 12.78 1.79
C LYS A 194 -2.26 12.46 0.39
N LYS A 195 -1.25 13.22 -0.04
CA LYS A 195 -0.51 12.88 -1.26
C LYS A 195 0.20 11.54 -1.11
N SER A 196 0.07 10.68 -2.12
CA SER A 196 0.72 9.37 -2.12
C SER A 196 2.24 9.50 -2.24
N SER A 197 2.95 8.76 -1.41
CA SER A 197 4.41 8.72 -1.39
C SER A 197 4.93 7.32 -1.11
N PRO A 198 5.91 6.81 -1.88
CA PRO A 198 6.62 5.57 -1.55
C PRO A 198 7.62 5.74 -0.39
N ASN A 199 7.93 6.96 0.03
CA ASN A 199 8.91 7.28 1.09
C ASN A 199 10.28 6.62 0.88
N LEU A 200 10.79 6.65 -0.36
CA LEU A 200 12.10 6.11 -0.71
C LEU A 200 13.22 7.12 -0.52
N TRP A 201 12.89 8.40 -0.60
CA TRP A 201 13.77 9.54 -0.27
C TRP A 201 12.96 10.67 0.36
N LYS A 202 13.64 11.69 0.83
CA LYS A 202 13.01 12.82 1.51
C LYS A 202 12.08 13.59 0.55
N GLU A 203 10.88 13.92 1.03
CA GLU A 203 9.86 14.67 0.26
C GLU A 203 9.44 13.98 -1.07
N HIS A 204 9.52 12.65 -1.11
CA HIS A 204 9.13 11.86 -2.27
C HIS A 204 7.61 11.86 -2.43
N ILE A 205 7.10 12.44 -3.52
CA ILE A 205 5.67 12.46 -3.88
C ILE A 205 5.49 11.77 -5.22
N ALA A 206 4.59 10.77 -5.27
CA ALA A 206 4.39 9.92 -6.44
C ALA A 206 3.98 10.72 -7.68
N GLU A 207 2.97 11.58 -7.57
CA GLU A 207 2.47 12.37 -8.70
C GLU A 207 3.51 13.38 -9.22
N ASP A 208 4.38 13.91 -8.35
CA ASP A 208 5.49 14.79 -8.76
C ASP A 208 6.55 14.01 -9.57
N GLU A 209 6.88 12.79 -9.14
CA GLU A 209 7.83 11.93 -9.86
C GLU A 209 7.26 11.47 -11.22
N LEU A 210 5.98 11.11 -11.26
CA LEU A 210 5.30 10.64 -12.46
C LEU A 210 4.96 11.77 -13.45
N GLY A 211 4.84 13.01 -12.97
CA GLY A 211 4.43 14.16 -13.79
C GLY A 211 2.98 14.12 -14.25
N ILE A 212 2.12 13.33 -13.59
CA ILE A 212 0.72 13.12 -13.93
C ILE A 212 -0.08 12.79 -12.66
N THR A 213 -1.34 13.19 -12.59
CA THR A 213 -2.21 12.88 -11.45
C THR A 213 -2.80 11.47 -11.55
N PHE A 214 -3.18 10.87 -10.43
CA PHE A 214 -3.86 9.58 -10.44
C PHE A 214 -5.24 9.64 -11.10
N GLU A 215 -5.94 10.77 -11.03
CA GLU A 215 -7.19 10.99 -11.77
C GLU A 215 -6.98 10.86 -13.30
N GLU A 216 -5.92 11.42 -13.81
CA GLU A 216 -5.55 11.34 -15.24
C GLU A 216 -5.09 9.93 -15.60
N ILE A 217 -4.21 9.31 -14.79
CA ILE A 217 -3.74 7.94 -14.99
C ILE A 217 -4.92 6.97 -15.06
N ASP A 218 -5.81 7.02 -14.08
CA ASP A 218 -6.94 6.10 -13.96
C ASP A 218 -7.92 6.26 -15.10
N SER A 219 -8.20 7.50 -15.53
CA SER A 219 -9.05 7.79 -16.68
C SER A 219 -8.47 7.22 -17.98
N ILE A 220 -7.16 7.37 -18.19
CA ILE A 220 -6.46 6.83 -19.37
C ILE A 220 -6.49 5.29 -19.36
N LEU A 221 -6.09 4.67 -18.24
CA LEU A 221 -6.05 3.21 -18.13
C LEU A 221 -7.45 2.59 -18.31
N TYR A 222 -8.46 3.20 -17.73
CA TYR A 222 -9.84 2.76 -17.89
C TYR A 222 -10.31 2.81 -19.35
N CYS A 223 -9.99 3.87 -20.09
CA CYS A 223 -10.29 3.95 -21.51
C CYS A 223 -9.55 2.92 -22.36
N LEU A 224 -8.33 2.56 -21.98
CA LEU A 224 -7.53 1.55 -22.70
C LEU A 224 -8.05 0.11 -22.47
N GLU A 225 -8.77 -0.14 -21.39
CA GLU A 225 -9.35 -1.45 -21.09
C GLU A 225 -10.72 -1.70 -21.74
N LYS A 226 -11.37 -0.65 -22.29
CA LYS A 226 -12.62 -0.74 -23.05
C LYS A 226 -12.40 -1.01 -24.52
#